data_1a45402469efd21cf5ae9158cf0e597b
#
_entry.id   1a45402469efd21cf5ae9158cf0e597b
#
_cell.length_a   1.000
_cell.length_b   1.000
_cell.length_c   1.000
_cell.angle_alpha   90.00
_cell.angle_beta   90.00
_cell.angle_gamma   90.00
#
_symmetry.space_group_name_H-M   'P 1'
#
loop_
_entity.id
_entity.type
_entity.pdbx_description
1 polymer ?
#
loop_
_entity_poly.entity_id
_entity_poly.type
_entity_poly.pdbx_seq_one_letter_code
_entity_poly.pdbx_strand_id
1 'polypeptide(L)'
;MNLYILRHASAGTRRPNPLLDVKRPLDKEGKDHCLHLAHVLNALKVTFDEVISSPLKRSVQTAQLVATETGFERPIILSDTLAPEATFQQFRKLLEEHQIVENLLVVGHSPNIQSFLGGLLVPQMPGVEVKPAQIRLRKGTIARVSLTRGPAVLTSVLDPRTVKALYRTSQATSTRSSRRKTSRK
;
A
#
# COMPACT_ATOMS: atom_id res chain seq x y z
N MET A 1 -9.08 9.61 -9.97
CA MET A 1 -7.99 8.64 -9.65
C MET A 1 -8.20 8.06 -8.26
N ASN A 2 -8.07 6.74 -8.11
CA ASN A 2 -7.97 6.07 -6.83
C ASN A 2 -6.48 5.90 -6.47
N LEU A 3 -6.07 6.49 -5.39
CA LEU A 3 -4.70 6.36 -4.87
C LEU A 3 -4.68 5.32 -3.75
N TYR A 4 -3.87 4.28 -3.92
CA TYR A 4 -3.62 3.27 -2.90
C TYR A 4 -2.25 3.52 -2.28
N ILE A 5 -2.24 3.87 -0.99
CA ILE A 5 -1.02 4.16 -0.22
C ILE A 5 -0.72 2.95 0.65
N LEU A 6 0.36 2.25 0.35
CA LEU A 6 0.80 1.05 1.07
C LEU A 6 2.10 1.31 1.82
N ARG A 7 2.08 1.16 3.13
CA ARG A 7 3.31 1.10 3.89
C ARG A 7 3.97 -0.26 3.68
N HIS A 8 5.29 -0.30 3.38
CA HIS A 8 6.00 -1.56 3.22
C HIS A 8 5.70 -2.54 4.36
N ALA A 9 5.65 -3.83 4.06
CA ALA A 9 5.37 -4.92 4.99
C ALA A 9 6.54 -5.17 5.97
N SER A 10 6.40 -6.13 6.86
CA SER A 10 7.44 -6.44 7.86
C SER A 10 8.78 -6.80 7.20
N ALA A 11 9.87 -6.28 7.75
CA ALA A 11 11.23 -6.48 7.26
C ALA A 11 12.22 -6.66 8.44
N GLY A 12 11.73 -7.22 9.54
CA GLY A 12 12.54 -7.46 10.73
C GLY A 12 13.04 -6.19 11.41
N THR A 13 14.13 -6.33 12.14
CA THR A 13 14.75 -5.25 12.91
C THR A 13 15.56 -4.32 12.00
N ARG A 14 15.48 -3.01 12.27
CA ARG A 14 16.29 -1.99 11.58
C ARG A 14 17.78 -2.25 11.84
N ARG A 15 18.59 -2.15 10.80
CA ARG A 15 20.04 -2.30 10.90
C ARG A 15 20.69 -0.97 11.31
N PRO A 16 21.68 -0.98 12.22
CA PRO A 16 22.40 0.24 12.61
C PRO A 16 23.11 0.91 11.42
N ASN A 17 23.72 0.12 10.54
CA ASN A 17 24.38 0.64 9.33
C ASN A 17 23.33 0.99 8.26
N PRO A 18 23.19 2.27 7.85
CA PRO A 18 22.21 2.72 6.86
C PRO A 18 22.36 2.02 5.50
N LEU A 19 23.59 1.79 5.03
CA LEU A 19 23.85 1.13 3.76
C LEU A 19 23.34 -0.32 3.73
N LEU A 20 23.39 -1.00 4.88
CA LEU A 20 22.82 -2.33 5.04
C LEU A 20 21.30 -2.29 5.23
N ASP A 21 20.77 -1.21 5.86
CA ASP A 21 19.33 -1.07 6.07
C ASP A 21 18.56 -0.81 4.77
N VAL A 22 19.16 -0.09 3.82
CA VAL A 22 18.60 0.07 2.47
C VAL A 22 18.35 -1.28 1.79
N LYS A 23 19.29 -2.22 1.95
CA LYS A 23 19.24 -3.56 1.36
C LYS A 23 18.45 -4.58 2.20
N ARG A 24 17.85 -4.20 3.31
CA ARG A 24 17.10 -5.08 4.20
C ARG A 24 15.83 -5.60 3.52
N PRO A 25 15.70 -6.93 3.32
CA PRO A 25 14.53 -7.53 2.65
C PRO A 25 13.34 -7.65 3.60
N LEU A 26 12.20 -8.01 3.05
CA LEU A 26 11.07 -8.50 3.83
C LEU A 26 11.45 -9.76 4.61
N ASP A 27 10.95 -9.89 5.83
CA ASP A 27 10.95 -11.13 6.58
C ASP A 27 9.80 -12.06 6.13
N LYS A 28 9.71 -13.24 6.74
CA LYS A 28 8.65 -14.21 6.43
C LYS A 28 7.26 -13.62 6.68
N GLU A 29 7.07 -12.95 7.82
CA GLU A 29 5.79 -12.32 8.17
C GLU A 29 5.37 -11.28 7.12
N GLY A 30 6.33 -10.47 6.65
CA GLY A 30 6.06 -9.46 5.62
C GLY A 30 5.68 -10.07 4.29
N LYS A 31 6.33 -11.15 3.86
CA LYS A 31 5.97 -11.88 2.62
C LYS A 31 4.58 -12.49 2.72
N ASP A 32 4.30 -13.23 3.79
CA ASP A 32 3.00 -13.86 4.04
C ASP A 32 1.89 -12.81 4.06
N HIS A 33 2.14 -11.64 4.69
CA HIS A 33 1.19 -10.55 4.71
C HIS A 33 0.91 -9.99 3.31
N CYS A 34 1.93 -9.81 2.45
CA CYS A 34 1.72 -9.34 1.09
C CYS A 34 0.81 -10.29 0.28
N LEU A 35 1.00 -11.61 0.42
CA LEU A 35 0.14 -12.61 -0.22
C LEU A 35 -1.30 -12.55 0.30
N HIS A 36 -1.49 -12.42 1.61
CA HIS A 36 -2.82 -12.25 2.21
C HIS A 36 -3.50 -10.98 1.74
N LEU A 37 -2.75 -9.85 1.67
CA LEU A 37 -3.26 -8.57 1.19
C LEU A 37 -3.70 -8.68 -0.28
N ALA A 38 -2.87 -9.25 -1.13
CA ALA A 38 -3.20 -9.45 -2.54
C ALA A 38 -4.45 -10.32 -2.71
N HIS A 39 -4.60 -11.41 -1.93
CA HIS A 39 -5.81 -12.23 -1.94
C HIS A 39 -7.07 -11.41 -1.59
N VAL A 40 -6.99 -10.53 -0.57
CA VAL A 40 -8.10 -9.64 -0.20
C VAL A 40 -8.39 -8.62 -1.30
N LEU A 41 -7.35 -8.03 -1.91
CA LEU A 41 -7.51 -7.08 -3.01
C LEU A 41 -8.15 -7.74 -4.24
N ASN A 42 -7.78 -8.99 -4.57
CA ASN A 42 -8.40 -9.76 -5.64
C ASN A 42 -9.88 -10.06 -5.36
N ALA A 43 -10.23 -10.41 -4.12
CA ALA A 43 -11.62 -10.62 -3.72
C ALA A 43 -12.45 -9.31 -3.83
N LEU A 44 -11.81 -8.16 -3.63
CA LEU A 44 -12.40 -6.83 -3.83
C LEU A 44 -12.33 -6.34 -5.28
N LYS A 45 -11.80 -7.15 -6.21
CA LYS A 45 -11.61 -6.82 -7.64
C LYS A 45 -10.79 -5.56 -7.86
N VAL A 46 -9.79 -5.33 -7.01
CA VAL A 46 -8.86 -4.21 -7.15
C VAL A 46 -7.78 -4.57 -8.15
N THR A 47 -7.62 -3.74 -9.17
CA THR A 47 -6.53 -3.81 -10.16
C THR A 47 -5.75 -2.50 -10.13
N PHE A 48 -4.49 -2.52 -10.53
CA PHE A 48 -3.64 -1.34 -10.61
C PHE A 48 -3.27 -1.02 -12.05
N ASP A 49 -3.29 0.25 -12.40
CA ASP A 49 -2.82 0.73 -13.71
C ASP A 49 -1.34 1.09 -13.65
N GLU A 50 -0.88 1.58 -12.51
CA GLU A 50 0.53 1.85 -12.24
C GLU A 50 0.89 1.51 -10.79
N VAL A 51 2.16 1.11 -10.62
CA VAL A 51 2.74 0.81 -9.31
C VAL A 51 4.06 1.54 -9.17
N ILE A 52 4.15 2.43 -8.17
CA ILE A 52 5.35 3.20 -7.86
C ILE A 52 5.85 2.82 -6.47
N SER A 53 7.13 2.58 -6.33
CA SER A 53 7.76 2.17 -5.07
C SER A 53 8.96 3.02 -4.73
N SER A 54 9.19 3.24 -3.43
CA SER A 54 10.51 3.63 -2.93
C SER A 54 11.55 2.60 -3.40
N PRO A 55 12.80 3.02 -3.71
CA PRO A 55 13.87 2.12 -4.15
C PRO A 55 14.41 1.20 -3.05
N LEU A 56 14.03 1.39 -1.79
CA LEU A 56 14.49 0.55 -0.68
C LEU A 56 13.94 -0.88 -0.82
N LYS A 57 14.80 -1.88 -0.68
CA LYS A 57 14.52 -3.30 -0.97
C LYS A 57 13.19 -3.81 -0.38
N ARG A 58 12.86 -3.45 0.86
CA ARG A 58 11.61 -3.85 1.53
C ARG A 58 10.35 -3.28 0.85
N SER A 59 10.42 -2.05 0.31
CA SER A 59 9.31 -1.45 -0.44
C SER A 59 9.17 -2.09 -1.81
N VAL A 60 10.27 -2.26 -2.54
CA VAL A 60 10.29 -2.94 -3.85
C VAL A 60 9.70 -4.34 -3.73
N GLN A 61 10.12 -5.14 -2.75
CA GLN A 61 9.59 -6.47 -2.54
C GLN A 61 8.11 -6.48 -2.14
N THR A 62 7.66 -5.49 -1.34
CA THR A 62 6.23 -5.34 -1.02
C THR A 62 5.43 -5.04 -2.29
N ALA A 63 5.89 -4.07 -3.09
CA ALA A 63 5.25 -3.70 -4.35
C ALA A 63 5.19 -4.87 -5.33
N GLN A 64 6.32 -5.58 -5.52
CA GLN A 64 6.40 -6.73 -6.42
C GLN A 64 5.41 -7.84 -6.03
N LEU A 65 5.41 -8.26 -4.76
CA LEU A 65 4.53 -9.33 -4.30
C LEU A 65 3.04 -8.94 -4.46
N VAL A 66 2.66 -7.75 -4.00
CA VAL A 66 1.26 -7.31 -4.09
C VAL A 66 0.85 -7.12 -5.54
N ALA A 67 1.66 -6.45 -6.37
CA ALA A 67 1.36 -6.18 -7.76
C ALA A 67 1.24 -7.46 -8.60
N THR A 68 2.23 -8.36 -8.53
CA THR A 68 2.21 -9.64 -9.26
C THR A 68 0.99 -10.48 -8.89
N GLU A 69 0.71 -10.62 -7.60
CA GLU A 69 -0.42 -11.42 -7.12
C GLU A 69 -1.80 -10.79 -7.45
N THR A 70 -1.86 -9.48 -7.75
CA THR A 70 -3.07 -8.82 -8.25
C THR A 70 -3.13 -8.73 -9.78
N GLY A 71 -2.24 -9.41 -10.49
CA GLY A 71 -2.24 -9.48 -11.95
C GLY A 71 -1.61 -8.28 -12.67
N PHE A 72 -0.80 -7.48 -11.97
CA PHE A 72 -0.08 -6.38 -12.59
C PHE A 72 1.22 -6.89 -13.24
N GLU A 73 1.34 -6.74 -14.57
CA GLU A 73 2.46 -7.29 -15.36
C GLU A 73 3.47 -6.22 -15.82
N ARG A 74 3.16 -4.94 -15.62
CA ARG A 74 4.04 -3.85 -16.04
C ARG A 74 5.21 -3.66 -15.08
N PRO A 75 6.33 -3.02 -15.51
CA PRO A 75 7.43 -2.68 -14.62
C PRO A 75 6.99 -1.76 -13.47
N ILE A 76 7.51 -2.01 -12.27
CA ILE A 76 7.32 -1.12 -11.12
C ILE A 76 8.24 0.09 -11.29
N ILE A 77 7.68 1.28 -11.19
CA ILE A 77 8.42 2.54 -11.25
C ILE A 77 9.07 2.77 -9.88
N LEU A 78 10.39 3.02 -9.86
CA LEU A 78 11.11 3.39 -8.65
C LEU A 78 11.21 4.91 -8.54
N SER A 79 10.87 5.44 -7.37
CA SER A 79 10.90 6.88 -7.12
C SER A 79 11.41 7.21 -5.71
N ASP A 80 12.40 8.08 -5.64
CA ASP A 80 12.93 8.62 -4.39
C ASP A 80 11.90 9.50 -3.66
N THR A 81 10.84 9.96 -4.34
CA THR A 81 9.73 10.70 -3.71
C THR A 81 8.92 9.85 -2.72
N LEU A 82 9.18 8.55 -2.66
CA LEU A 82 8.61 7.62 -1.68
C LEU A 82 9.64 7.12 -0.66
N ALA A 83 10.89 7.61 -0.74
CA ALA A 83 11.95 7.32 0.23
C ALA A 83 11.72 8.06 1.57
N PRO A 84 12.38 7.64 2.67
CA PRO A 84 12.16 8.24 4.00
C PRO A 84 12.39 9.74 4.10
N GLU A 85 13.23 10.30 3.24
CA GLU A 85 13.63 11.72 3.24
C GLU A 85 12.74 12.61 2.36
N ALA A 86 11.81 12.02 1.60
CA ALA A 86 10.97 12.74 0.66
C ALA A 86 9.99 13.70 1.36
N THR A 87 9.69 14.81 0.69
CA THR A 87 8.76 15.83 1.15
C THR A 87 7.34 15.64 0.59
N PHE A 88 6.36 16.24 1.25
CA PHE A 88 4.98 16.23 0.74
C PHE A 88 4.84 16.94 -0.61
N GLN A 89 5.62 17.99 -0.86
CA GLN A 89 5.61 18.70 -2.14
C GLN A 89 6.10 17.80 -3.30
N GLN A 90 7.19 17.05 -3.08
CA GLN A 90 7.67 16.07 -4.07
C GLN A 90 6.63 14.99 -4.34
N PHE A 91 5.96 14.50 -3.29
CA PHE A 91 4.88 13.51 -3.43
C PHE A 91 3.68 14.07 -4.21
N ARG A 92 3.27 15.31 -3.96
CA ARG A 92 2.20 15.96 -4.75
C ARG A 92 2.56 16.06 -6.23
N LYS A 93 3.80 16.45 -6.54
CA LYS A 93 4.27 16.51 -7.92
C LYS A 93 4.22 15.13 -8.58
N LEU A 94 4.63 14.07 -7.88
CA LEU A 94 4.50 12.70 -8.36
C LEU A 94 3.04 12.37 -8.73
N LEU A 95 2.08 12.73 -7.89
CA LEU A 95 0.66 12.48 -8.17
C LEU A 95 0.15 13.28 -9.37
N GLU A 96 0.64 14.50 -9.58
CA GLU A 96 0.30 15.34 -10.75
C GLU A 96 0.84 14.72 -12.05
N GLU A 97 2.04 14.14 -12.03
CA GLU A 97 2.65 13.44 -13.18
C GLU A 97 1.90 12.17 -13.57
N HIS A 98 1.21 11.53 -12.61
CA HIS A 98 0.50 10.26 -12.81
C HIS A 98 -1.04 10.39 -12.71
N GLN A 99 -1.59 11.60 -12.90
CA GLN A 99 -3.03 11.86 -12.69
C GLN A 99 -3.98 11.20 -13.72
N ILE A 100 -3.45 10.68 -14.83
CA ILE A 100 -4.23 10.10 -15.92
C ILE A 100 -4.72 8.68 -15.58
N VAL A 101 -4.02 7.95 -14.70
CA VAL A 101 -4.38 6.58 -14.35
C VAL A 101 -5.58 6.53 -13.41
N GLU A 102 -6.36 5.46 -13.50
CA GLU A 102 -7.52 5.27 -12.62
C GLU A 102 -7.11 4.78 -11.24
N ASN A 103 -6.24 3.77 -11.18
CA ASN A 103 -5.81 3.11 -9.94
C ASN A 103 -4.28 3.12 -9.80
N LEU A 104 -3.76 3.98 -8.94
CA LEU A 104 -2.33 4.12 -8.67
C LEU A 104 -1.99 3.48 -7.31
N LEU A 105 -1.04 2.53 -7.29
CA LEU A 105 -0.45 2.02 -6.06
C LEU A 105 0.90 2.70 -5.79
N VAL A 106 1.05 3.29 -4.60
CA VAL A 106 2.33 3.82 -4.11
C VAL A 106 2.79 3.06 -2.86
N VAL A 107 4.06 2.66 -2.82
CA VAL A 107 4.64 1.90 -1.69
C VAL A 107 5.81 2.66 -1.08
N GLY A 108 5.71 2.98 0.21
CA GLY A 108 6.71 3.80 0.89
C GLY A 108 6.86 3.51 2.38
N HIS A 109 7.35 4.50 3.12
CA HIS A 109 7.80 4.37 4.50
C HIS A 109 7.08 5.34 5.44
N SER A 110 6.94 4.95 6.71
CA SER A 110 6.59 5.89 7.78
C SER A 110 7.86 6.53 8.36
N PRO A 111 7.79 7.82 8.74
CA PRO A 111 6.55 8.61 8.92
C PRO A 111 5.97 9.22 7.64
N ASN A 112 6.72 9.32 6.54
CA ASN A 112 6.39 10.13 5.37
C ASN A 112 5.02 9.83 4.78
N ILE A 113 4.74 8.57 4.39
CA ILE A 113 3.45 8.24 3.75
C ILE A 113 2.25 8.47 4.68
N GLN A 114 2.45 8.44 6.01
CA GLN A 114 1.40 8.82 6.98
C GLN A 114 1.13 10.32 6.92
N SER A 115 2.21 11.12 6.89
CA SER A 115 2.13 12.56 6.75
C SER A 115 1.56 12.96 5.38
N PHE A 116 1.95 12.26 4.30
CA PHE A 116 1.45 12.50 2.96
C PHE A 116 -0.05 12.22 2.86
N LEU A 117 -0.50 11.08 3.37
CA LEU A 117 -1.91 10.76 3.46
C LEU A 117 -2.66 11.81 4.27
N GLY A 118 -2.15 12.18 5.44
CA GLY A 118 -2.75 13.24 6.27
C GLY A 118 -2.81 14.59 5.58
N GLY A 119 -1.78 14.94 4.79
CA GLY A 119 -1.71 16.18 4.03
C GLY A 119 -2.73 16.23 2.87
N LEU A 120 -3.01 15.09 2.23
CA LEU A 120 -4.04 15.01 1.17
C LEU A 120 -5.46 15.24 1.71
N LEU A 121 -5.72 14.85 2.95
CA LEU A 121 -7.05 14.90 3.57
C LEU A 121 -7.40 16.24 4.20
N VAL A 122 -6.46 17.19 4.24
CA VAL A 122 -6.73 18.53 4.75
C VAL A 122 -6.81 19.52 3.58
N PRO A 123 -7.69 20.53 3.66
CA PRO A 123 -7.76 21.59 2.65
C PRO A 123 -6.41 22.29 2.52
N GLN A 124 -5.94 22.45 1.30
CA GLN A 124 -4.75 23.25 1.02
C GLN A 124 -5.19 24.70 0.78
N MET A 125 -4.82 25.60 1.68
CA MET A 125 -5.15 27.02 1.59
C MET A 125 -3.88 27.83 1.30
N PRO A 126 -3.87 28.68 0.28
CA PRO A 126 -2.72 29.54 -0.02
C PRO A 126 -2.32 30.39 1.19
N GLY A 127 -1.04 30.38 1.55
CA GLY A 127 -0.51 31.17 2.66
C GLY A 127 -0.85 30.69 4.08
N VAL A 128 -1.54 29.55 4.21
CA VAL A 128 -1.86 28.95 5.51
C VAL A 128 -1.15 27.62 5.66
N GLU A 129 -0.32 27.50 6.66
CA GLU A 129 0.30 26.20 7.03
C GLU A 129 -0.73 25.36 7.79
N VAL A 130 -1.27 24.34 7.10
CA VAL A 130 -2.22 23.40 7.70
C VAL A 130 -1.49 22.15 8.14
N LYS A 131 -1.61 21.79 9.42
CA LYS A 131 -1.03 20.54 9.92
C LYS A 131 -1.73 19.35 9.28
N PRO A 132 -0.97 18.31 8.82
CA PRO A 132 -1.57 17.12 8.25
C PRO A 132 -2.42 16.37 9.28
N ALA A 133 -3.49 15.74 8.83
CA ALA A 133 -4.29 14.87 9.68
C ALA A 133 -3.42 13.73 10.22
N GLN A 134 -3.58 13.38 11.51
CA GLN A 134 -2.81 12.31 12.12
C GLN A 134 -3.41 10.95 11.76
N ILE A 135 -2.70 10.20 10.93
CA ILE A 135 -3.11 8.86 10.50
C ILE A 135 -2.01 7.87 10.83
N ARG A 136 -2.37 6.79 11.48
CA ARG A 136 -1.44 5.72 11.83
C ARG A 136 -1.55 4.56 10.85
N LEU A 137 -0.52 4.35 10.04
CA LEU A 137 -0.38 3.17 9.18
C LEU A 137 0.65 2.21 9.78
N ARG A 138 0.25 0.99 10.13
CA ARG A 138 1.18 -0.09 10.51
C ARG A 138 1.91 -0.61 9.27
N LYS A 139 3.03 -1.32 9.44
CA LYS A 139 3.72 -2.03 8.33
C LYS A 139 2.71 -2.95 7.63
N GLY A 140 2.59 -2.83 6.30
CA GLY A 140 1.63 -3.57 5.51
C GLY A 140 0.20 -3.02 5.50
N THR A 141 -0.08 -1.87 6.13
CA THR A 141 -1.39 -1.20 5.99
C THR A 141 -1.49 -0.54 4.62
N ILE A 142 -2.61 -0.76 3.94
CA ILE A 142 -3.00 -0.07 2.72
C ILE A 142 -4.19 0.85 3.00
N ALA A 143 -4.11 2.08 2.50
CA ALA A 143 -5.20 3.06 2.52
C ALA A 143 -5.59 3.40 1.08
N ARG A 144 -6.90 3.49 0.80
CA ARG A 144 -7.42 3.98 -0.48
C ARG A 144 -7.96 5.38 -0.31
N VAL A 145 -7.52 6.28 -1.17
CA VAL A 145 -7.97 7.67 -1.25
C VAL A 145 -8.57 7.93 -2.62
N SER A 146 -9.74 8.49 -2.68
CA SER A 146 -10.33 9.00 -3.92
C SER A 146 -9.86 10.44 -4.14
N LEU A 147 -9.15 10.67 -5.25
CA LEU A 147 -8.71 11.99 -5.71
C LEU A 147 -9.60 12.40 -6.88
N THR A 148 -10.54 13.30 -6.60
CA THR A 148 -11.46 13.90 -7.57
C THR A 148 -11.16 15.38 -7.72
N ARG A 149 -12.04 16.15 -8.40
CA ARG A 149 -11.91 17.61 -8.50
C ARG A 149 -12.14 18.35 -7.16
N GLY A 150 -12.64 17.64 -6.14
CA GLY A 150 -12.84 18.16 -4.78
C GLY A 150 -11.75 17.75 -3.81
N PRO A 151 -11.99 17.92 -2.50
CA PRO A 151 -11.08 17.42 -1.45
C PRO A 151 -10.86 15.91 -1.55
N ALA A 152 -9.66 15.45 -1.20
CA ALA A 152 -9.34 14.04 -1.16
C ALA A 152 -10.20 13.32 -0.10
N VAL A 153 -10.71 12.14 -0.44
CA VAL A 153 -11.58 11.35 0.45
C VAL A 153 -10.93 10.02 0.76
N LEU A 154 -10.68 9.76 2.05
CA LEU A 154 -10.24 8.44 2.52
C LEU A 154 -11.42 7.46 2.46
N THR A 155 -11.35 6.47 1.56
CA THR A 155 -12.46 5.53 1.31
C THR A 155 -12.29 4.21 2.02
N SER A 156 -11.06 3.76 2.29
CA SER A 156 -10.82 2.55 3.09
C SER A 156 -9.42 2.52 3.69
N VAL A 157 -9.29 1.78 4.79
CA VAL A 157 -8.00 1.42 5.41
C VAL A 157 -8.05 -0.05 5.80
N LEU A 158 -7.14 -0.85 5.26
CA LEU A 158 -6.97 -2.26 5.62
C LEU A 158 -5.67 -2.43 6.37
N ASP A 159 -5.75 -2.65 7.67
CA ASP A 159 -4.58 -2.95 8.48
C ASP A 159 -4.23 -4.45 8.44
N PRO A 160 -3.01 -4.87 8.83
CA PRO A 160 -2.59 -6.27 8.77
C PRO A 160 -3.49 -7.24 9.55
N ARG A 161 -4.11 -6.80 10.63
CA ARG A 161 -5.00 -7.65 11.44
C ARG A 161 -6.30 -7.92 10.70
N THR A 162 -6.87 -6.87 10.10
CA THR A 162 -8.07 -6.95 9.26
C THR A 162 -7.81 -7.86 8.06
N VAL A 163 -6.70 -7.66 7.34
CA VAL A 163 -6.29 -8.49 6.21
C VAL A 163 -6.18 -9.95 6.61
N LYS A 164 -5.50 -10.25 7.73
CA LYS A 164 -5.35 -11.62 8.25
C LYS A 164 -6.68 -12.26 8.62
N ALA A 165 -7.60 -11.50 9.22
CA ALA A 165 -8.93 -11.98 9.57
C ALA A 165 -9.76 -12.31 8.31
N LEU A 166 -9.81 -11.40 7.33
CA LEU A 166 -10.52 -11.60 6.07
C LEU A 166 -9.97 -12.81 5.30
N TYR A 167 -8.65 -12.94 5.20
CA TYR A 167 -8.02 -14.08 4.55
C TYR A 167 -8.41 -15.42 5.20
N ARG A 168 -8.37 -15.52 6.53
CA ARG A 168 -8.76 -16.74 7.26
C ARG A 168 -10.22 -17.10 7.05
N THR A 169 -11.11 -16.12 7.04
CA THR A 169 -12.54 -16.33 6.81
C THR A 169 -12.79 -16.88 5.41
N SER A 170 -12.12 -16.34 4.39
CA SER A 170 -12.24 -16.82 3.00
C SER A 170 -11.80 -18.27 2.85
N GLN A 171 -10.71 -18.68 3.51
CA GLN A 171 -10.22 -20.07 3.49
C GLN A 171 -11.19 -21.03 4.18
N ALA A 172 -11.77 -20.64 5.32
CA ALA A 172 -12.74 -21.48 6.04
C ALA A 172 -14.01 -21.71 5.21
N THR A 173 -14.46 -20.74 4.44
CA THR A 173 -15.63 -20.85 3.56
C THR A 173 -15.37 -21.79 2.38
N SER A 174 -14.17 -21.71 1.79
CA SER A 174 -13.74 -22.58 0.69
C SER A 174 -13.70 -24.06 1.08
N THR A 175 -13.14 -24.37 2.26
CA THR A 175 -13.07 -25.76 2.80
C THR A 175 -14.44 -26.33 3.14
N ARG A 176 -15.40 -25.53 3.58
CA ARG A 176 -16.78 -25.97 3.82
C ARG A 176 -17.53 -26.30 2.52
N SER A 177 -17.31 -25.49 1.47
CA SER A 177 -17.93 -25.71 0.16
C SER A 177 -17.42 -26.98 -0.52
N SER A 178 -16.12 -27.30 -0.43
CA SER A 178 -15.54 -28.52 -1.00
C SER A 178 -16.04 -29.79 -0.30
N ARG A 179 -16.13 -29.80 1.04
CA ARG A 179 -16.67 -30.94 1.82
C ARG A 179 -18.14 -31.23 1.51
N ARG A 180 -18.94 -30.22 1.18
CA ARG A 180 -20.36 -30.39 0.84
C ARG A 180 -20.57 -31.01 -0.56
N LYS A 181 -19.60 -30.85 -1.48
CA LYS A 181 -19.67 -31.48 -2.82
C LYS A 181 -19.31 -32.97 -2.80
N THR A 182 -18.42 -33.40 -1.90
CA THR A 182 -17.98 -34.79 -1.79
C THR A 182 -18.97 -35.68 -1.02
N SER A 183 -19.88 -35.14 -0.23
CA SER A 183 -20.91 -35.91 0.52
C SER A 183 -22.23 -36.11 -0.26
N ARG A 184 -22.29 -35.68 -1.55
CA ARG A 184 -23.46 -35.85 -2.43
C ARG A 184 -23.19 -36.75 -3.64
N LYS A 185 -22.19 -37.61 -3.56
CA LYS A 185 -21.95 -38.72 -4.49
C LYS A 185 -22.16 -40.06 -3.68
#